data_419d868c162020b1cefd95ef5d5d3947
#
_entry.id   419d868c162020b1cefd95ef5d5d3947
#
_cell.length_a   1.000
_cell.length_b   1.000
_cell.length_c   1.000
_cell.angle_alpha   90.00
_cell.angle_beta   90.00
_cell.angle_gamma   90.00
#
_symmetry.space_group_name_H-M   'P 1'
#
loop_
_entity.id
_entity.type
_entity.pdbx_description
1 polymer ?
#
loop_
_entity_poly.entity_id
_entity_poly.type
_entity_poly.pdbx_seq_one_letter_code
_entity_poly.pdbx_strand_id
1 'polypeptide(L)'
;MFIVIILIASLIILKSILYTSNKNYKCYLLTTDPKGKRARNFIESYNSRIPLEIVKGPDTRTPESAKKYSKNVDPKYYIQALKLYHDKEAIRPNITYFNLGAIGCYAGHMEIYERCFRSKEKYALVFEDNVVITHPELFEEVNRVIDELGDDFELCFFHCLSRYPASEKNKSGLELVKWISSTKCYLIHTENMKNYVHHFRIMDNHIDMKHEDLVFEGARIYYKDLRHCMIIDRSNKSLIGHSDWNNKEFFSKKYPDATTDVLEKGY
;
A
#
# COMPACT_ATOMS: atom_id res chain seq x y z
N MET A 1 -24.95 37.90 -19.50
CA MET A 1 -25.04 36.71 -18.61
C MET A 1 -24.34 35.48 -19.20
N PHE A 2 -24.59 35.13 -20.47
CA PHE A 2 -23.97 33.94 -21.11
C PHE A 2 -22.43 33.96 -21.18
N ILE A 3 -21.84 35.10 -21.52
CA ILE A 3 -20.38 35.31 -21.62
C ILE A 3 -19.68 35.11 -20.27
N VAL A 4 -20.29 35.55 -19.17
CA VAL A 4 -19.75 35.38 -17.81
C VAL A 4 -19.74 33.93 -17.38
N ILE A 5 -20.78 33.14 -17.74
CA ILE A 5 -20.86 31.74 -17.45
C ILE A 5 -19.79 30.94 -18.21
N ILE A 6 -19.56 31.27 -19.49
CA ILE A 6 -18.49 30.63 -20.29
C ILE A 6 -17.11 30.98 -19.73
N LEU A 7 -16.85 32.19 -19.29
CA LEU A 7 -15.59 32.59 -18.67
C LEU A 7 -15.35 31.88 -17.35
N ILE A 8 -16.37 31.72 -16.51
CA ILE A 8 -16.27 30.98 -15.24
C ILE A 8 -16.02 29.49 -15.51
N ALA A 9 -16.75 28.89 -16.45
CA ALA A 9 -16.54 27.50 -16.83
C ALA A 9 -15.13 27.27 -17.41
N SER A 10 -14.65 28.19 -18.27
CA SER A 10 -13.29 28.13 -18.81
C SER A 10 -12.21 28.31 -17.73
N LEU A 11 -12.43 29.17 -16.74
CA LEU A 11 -11.53 29.36 -15.59
C LEU A 11 -11.52 28.13 -14.68
N ILE A 12 -12.66 27.48 -14.47
CA ILE A 12 -12.75 26.23 -13.69
C ILE A 12 -12.02 25.10 -14.41
N ILE A 13 -12.22 24.96 -15.73
CA ILE A 13 -11.53 23.96 -16.56
C ILE A 13 -10.02 24.25 -16.60
N LEU A 14 -9.64 25.52 -16.78
CA LEU A 14 -8.23 25.91 -16.78
C LEU A 14 -7.59 25.68 -15.40
N LYS A 15 -8.30 25.97 -14.32
CA LYS A 15 -7.85 25.71 -12.95
C LYS A 15 -7.75 24.22 -12.66
N SER A 16 -8.66 23.36 -13.15
CA SER A 16 -8.54 21.92 -13.04
C SER A 16 -7.38 21.37 -13.87
N ILE A 17 -7.16 21.89 -15.09
CA ILE A 17 -6.02 21.52 -15.93
C ILE A 17 -4.69 21.98 -15.33
N LEU A 18 -4.64 23.17 -14.73
CA LEU A 18 -3.45 23.69 -14.06
C LEU A 18 -3.19 23.01 -12.70
N TYR A 19 -4.24 22.59 -12.00
CA TYR A 19 -4.09 21.87 -10.73
C TYR A 19 -3.61 20.43 -10.92
N THR A 20 -3.89 19.81 -12.07
CA THR A 20 -3.35 18.48 -12.43
C THR A 20 -1.91 18.52 -12.95
N SER A 21 -1.33 19.68 -13.16
CA SER A 21 0.03 19.84 -13.67
C SER A 21 1.01 20.18 -12.55
N ASN A 22 1.90 19.27 -12.26
CA ASN A 22 3.22 19.47 -11.65
C ASN A 22 3.51 18.89 -10.26
N LYS A 23 2.74 17.93 -9.76
CA LYS A 23 3.34 17.12 -8.70
C LYS A 23 4.29 16.12 -9.35
N ASN A 24 5.56 16.18 -8.97
CA ASN A 24 6.59 15.30 -9.50
C ASN A 24 6.51 13.93 -8.80
N TYR A 25 5.55 13.12 -9.24
CA TYR A 25 5.45 11.73 -8.78
C TYR A 25 5.13 10.77 -9.92
N LYS A 26 5.46 9.53 -9.70
CA LYS A 26 5.23 8.40 -10.58
C LYS A 26 4.36 7.36 -9.87
N CYS A 27 3.54 6.67 -10.63
CA CYS A 27 2.75 5.56 -10.11
C CYS A 27 3.45 4.23 -10.39
N TYR A 28 3.33 3.30 -9.44
CA TYR A 28 3.83 1.94 -9.56
C TYR A 28 2.68 0.96 -9.33
N LEU A 29 2.57 -0.02 -10.21
CA LEU A 29 1.67 -1.16 -10.05
C LEU A 29 2.48 -2.40 -9.72
N LEU A 30 2.34 -2.93 -8.51
CA LEU A 30 2.91 -4.21 -8.13
C LEU A 30 2.00 -5.35 -8.55
N THR A 31 2.53 -6.28 -9.34
CA THR A 31 1.81 -7.48 -9.76
C THR A 31 2.75 -8.66 -9.96
N THR A 32 2.31 -9.86 -9.70
CA THR A 32 3.06 -11.09 -10.02
C THR A 32 2.86 -11.50 -11.49
N ASP A 33 1.76 -11.06 -12.10
CA ASP A 33 1.42 -11.35 -13.51
C ASP A 33 0.96 -10.10 -14.26
N PRO A 34 1.89 -9.40 -14.94
CA PRO A 34 1.58 -8.18 -15.71
C PRO A 34 0.53 -8.37 -16.82
N LYS A 35 0.33 -9.60 -17.29
CA LYS A 35 -0.69 -9.96 -18.29
C LYS A 35 -1.95 -10.56 -17.67
N GLY A 36 -1.97 -10.73 -16.35
CA GLY A 36 -3.06 -11.30 -15.59
C GLY A 36 -4.30 -10.42 -15.57
N LYS A 37 -5.44 -11.01 -15.20
CA LYS A 37 -6.73 -10.31 -15.15
C LYS A 37 -6.69 -9.09 -14.22
N ARG A 38 -6.06 -9.23 -13.02
CA ARG A 38 -5.97 -8.12 -12.05
C ARG A 38 -5.21 -6.93 -12.61
N ALA A 39 -4.02 -7.17 -13.17
CA ALA A 39 -3.22 -6.09 -13.77
C ALA A 39 -3.96 -5.41 -14.92
N ARG A 40 -4.68 -6.18 -15.76
CA ARG A 40 -5.52 -5.60 -16.83
C ARG A 40 -6.65 -4.75 -16.26
N ASN A 41 -7.40 -5.26 -15.27
CA ASN A 41 -8.50 -4.51 -14.64
C ASN A 41 -7.97 -3.19 -14.02
N PHE A 42 -6.80 -3.23 -13.37
CA PHE A 42 -6.18 -2.01 -12.87
C PHE A 42 -5.85 -1.03 -14.00
N ILE A 43 -5.15 -1.50 -15.05
CA ILE A 43 -4.74 -0.65 -16.18
C ILE A 43 -5.94 -0.03 -16.87
N GLU A 44 -7.03 -0.78 -17.07
CA GLU A 44 -8.28 -0.28 -17.64
C GLU A 44 -8.96 0.78 -16.76
N SER A 45 -8.82 0.66 -15.44
CA SER A 45 -9.34 1.64 -14.48
C SER A 45 -8.42 2.85 -14.28
N TYR A 46 -7.17 2.77 -14.72
CA TYR A 46 -6.16 3.81 -14.54
C TYR A 46 -6.38 4.95 -15.54
N ASN A 47 -7.22 5.90 -15.15
CA ASN A 47 -7.51 7.09 -15.96
C ASN A 47 -6.70 8.31 -15.48
N SER A 48 -5.37 8.27 -15.66
CA SER A 48 -4.47 9.37 -15.29
C SER A 48 -3.38 9.58 -16.33
N ARG A 49 -2.88 10.82 -16.43
CA ARG A 49 -1.70 11.16 -17.25
C ARG A 49 -0.38 10.96 -16.50
N ILE A 50 -0.43 10.65 -15.21
CA ILE A 50 0.75 10.40 -14.40
C ILE A 50 1.41 9.10 -14.92
N PRO A 51 2.74 9.07 -15.13
CA PRO A 51 3.40 7.87 -15.61
C PRO A 51 3.18 6.66 -14.70
N LEU A 52 2.76 5.53 -15.27
CA LEU A 52 2.59 4.27 -14.57
C LEU A 52 3.70 3.30 -14.97
N GLU A 53 4.40 2.78 -13.98
CA GLU A 53 5.35 1.69 -14.16
C GLU A 53 4.81 0.40 -13.55
N ILE A 54 4.83 -0.68 -14.34
CA ILE A 54 4.43 -2.01 -13.87
C ILE A 54 5.66 -2.72 -13.32
N VAL A 55 5.60 -3.06 -12.03
CA VAL A 55 6.65 -3.79 -11.33
C VAL A 55 6.22 -5.24 -11.17
N LYS A 56 6.95 -6.15 -11.82
CA LYS A 56 6.71 -7.58 -11.66
C LYS A 56 7.32 -8.08 -10.37
N GLY A 57 6.49 -8.28 -9.35
CA GLY A 57 6.85 -8.94 -8.11
C GLY A 57 7.14 -10.44 -8.33
N PRO A 58 7.99 -11.05 -7.51
CA PRO A 58 8.27 -12.47 -7.60
C PRO A 58 7.09 -13.32 -7.11
N ASP A 59 6.81 -14.40 -7.81
CA ASP A 59 5.91 -15.45 -7.31
C ASP A 59 6.73 -16.45 -6.49
N THR A 60 6.59 -16.37 -5.18
CA THR A 60 7.34 -17.18 -4.21
C THR A 60 6.49 -18.26 -3.54
N ARG A 61 5.33 -18.63 -4.11
CA ARG A 61 4.38 -19.57 -3.48
C ARG A 61 4.86 -21.01 -3.40
N THR A 62 6.03 -21.33 -3.97
CA THR A 62 6.67 -22.65 -3.82
C THR A 62 8.02 -22.53 -3.12
N PRO A 63 8.49 -23.58 -2.41
CA PRO A 63 9.80 -23.58 -1.77
C PRO A 63 10.96 -23.25 -2.72
N GLU A 64 10.92 -23.77 -3.96
CA GLU A 64 11.94 -23.56 -4.98
C GLU A 64 12.02 -22.08 -5.37
N SER A 65 10.87 -21.46 -5.60
CA SER A 65 10.82 -20.02 -5.97
C SER A 65 11.19 -19.10 -4.82
N ALA A 66 10.85 -19.48 -3.57
CA ALA A 66 11.19 -18.72 -2.37
C ALA A 66 12.67 -18.85 -1.98
N LYS A 67 13.33 -19.98 -2.31
CA LYS A 67 14.71 -20.29 -1.89
C LYS A 67 15.72 -19.18 -2.16
N LYS A 68 15.60 -18.47 -3.28
CA LYS A 68 16.51 -17.37 -3.64
C LYS A 68 16.46 -16.20 -2.66
N TYR A 69 15.38 -16.05 -1.91
CA TYR A 69 15.19 -14.99 -0.90
C TYR A 69 15.53 -15.44 0.51
N SER A 70 15.83 -16.73 0.74
CA SER A 70 16.04 -17.29 2.08
C SER A 70 17.08 -16.57 2.93
N LYS A 71 18.11 -15.99 2.29
CA LYS A 71 19.16 -15.21 2.96
C LYS A 71 18.67 -13.86 3.50
N ASN A 72 17.56 -13.35 2.94
CA ASN A 72 16.95 -12.08 3.32
C ASN A 72 15.75 -12.27 4.26
N VAL A 73 15.38 -13.51 4.56
CA VAL A 73 14.28 -13.84 5.48
C VAL A 73 14.87 -14.30 6.80
N ASP A 74 14.33 -13.82 7.91
CA ASP A 74 14.68 -14.35 9.23
C ASP A 74 14.44 -15.86 9.24
N PRO A 75 15.39 -16.68 9.72
CA PRO A 75 15.29 -18.13 9.67
C PRO A 75 14.03 -18.68 10.31
N LYS A 76 13.55 -18.08 11.41
CA LYS A 76 12.32 -18.47 12.09
C LYS A 76 11.10 -18.32 11.19
N TYR A 77 11.00 -17.17 10.49
CA TYR A 77 9.90 -16.90 9.55
C TYR A 77 10.00 -17.78 8.30
N TYR A 78 11.20 -18.02 7.80
CA TYR A 78 11.37 -18.90 6.64
C TYR A 78 10.95 -20.34 6.94
N ILE A 79 11.38 -20.89 8.10
CA ILE A 79 10.96 -22.23 8.55
C ILE A 79 9.44 -22.29 8.75
N GLN A 80 8.84 -21.26 9.32
CA GLN A 80 7.39 -21.16 9.47
C GLN A 80 6.67 -21.16 8.11
N ALA A 81 7.18 -20.39 7.15
CA ALA A 81 6.60 -20.35 5.81
C ALA A 81 6.66 -21.71 5.09
N LEU A 82 7.75 -22.44 5.25
CA LEU A 82 7.88 -23.81 4.73
C LEU A 82 6.92 -24.78 5.42
N LYS A 83 6.77 -24.70 6.75
CA LYS A 83 5.81 -25.54 7.49
C LYS A 83 4.38 -25.30 7.00
N LEU A 84 3.97 -24.02 6.83
CA LEU A 84 2.65 -23.66 6.32
C LEU A 84 2.41 -24.11 4.87
N TYR A 85 3.45 -24.25 4.09
CA TYR A 85 3.34 -24.79 2.73
C TYR A 85 3.03 -26.29 2.73
N HIS A 86 3.70 -27.06 3.60
CA HIS A 86 3.53 -28.51 3.68
C HIS A 86 2.31 -28.92 4.51
N ASP A 87 1.99 -28.18 5.54
CA ASP A 87 0.87 -28.42 6.43
C ASP A 87 0.05 -27.14 6.61
N LYS A 88 -1.08 -27.06 5.90
CA LYS A 88 -1.99 -25.91 5.94
C LYS A 88 -2.69 -25.73 7.28
N GLU A 89 -2.77 -26.82 8.07
CA GLU A 89 -3.33 -26.84 9.41
C GLU A 89 -2.26 -26.62 10.50
N ALA A 90 -0.99 -26.46 10.11
CA ALA A 90 0.08 -26.18 11.06
C ALA A 90 -0.29 -25.02 11.98
N ILE A 91 -0.11 -25.26 13.28
CA ILE A 91 -0.39 -24.26 14.31
C ILE A 91 0.39 -22.99 13.99
N ARG A 92 -0.35 -21.93 13.81
CA ARG A 92 0.16 -20.60 13.47
C ARG A 92 0.49 -19.89 14.78
N PRO A 93 1.77 -19.84 15.17
CA PRO A 93 2.11 -19.13 16.39
C PRO A 93 1.87 -17.66 16.14
N ASN A 94 1.00 -17.11 16.95
CA ASN A 94 0.83 -15.67 17.05
C ASN A 94 0.90 -14.89 15.73
N ILE A 95 -0.25 -14.64 15.11
CA ILE A 95 -0.42 -13.42 14.34
C ILE A 95 -0.07 -13.45 12.87
N THR A 96 1.13 -13.78 12.55
CA THR A 96 1.63 -13.59 11.21
C THR A 96 1.60 -14.93 10.49
N TYR A 97 0.63 -15.05 9.63
CA TYR A 97 0.66 -16.06 8.59
C TYR A 97 1.76 -15.77 7.59
N PHE A 98 2.98 -15.54 8.08
CA PHE A 98 4.10 -15.33 7.19
C PHE A 98 4.33 -16.64 6.42
N ASN A 99 3.86 -16.66 5.21
CA ASN A 99 3.95 -17.80 4.31
C ASN A 99 4.85 -17.46 3.12
N LEU A 100 5.07 -18.41 2.24
CA LEU A 100 5.94 -18.21 1.08
C LEU A 100 5.46 -17.05 0.19
N GLY A 101 4.16 -16.85 0.03
CA GLY A 101 3.61 -15.70 -0.73
C GLY A 101 3.95 -14.35 -0.11
N ALA A 102 4.04 -14.28 1.22
CA ALA A 102 4.44 -13.06 1.93
C ALA A 102 5.87 -12.62 1.59
N ILE A 103 6.78 -13.56 1.37
CA ILE A 103 8.15 -13.28 0.91
C ILE A 103 8.11 -12.56 -0.44
N GLY A 104 7.28 -13.01 -1.36
CA GLY A 104 7.13 -12.41 -2.69
C GLY A 104 6.53 -11.01 -2.63
N CYS A 105 5.51 -10.81 -1.80
CA CYS A 105 4.90 -9.51 -1.55
C CYS A 105 5.95 -8.53 -1.00
N TYR A 106 6.67 -8.94 0.04
CA TYR A 106 7.75 -8.15 0.64
C TYR A 106 8.81 -7.76 -0.41
N ALA A 107 9.34 -8.74 -1.14
CA ALA A 107 10.37 -8.51 -2.15
C ALA A 107 9.87 -7.60 -3.28
N GLY A 108 8.59 -7.67 -3.64
CA GLY A 108 7.98 -6.81 -4.64
C GLY A 108 7.93 -5.35 -4.19
N HIS A 109 7.54 -5.08 -2.95
CA HIS A 109 7.57 -3.71 -2.40
C HIS A 109 9.00 -3.19 -2.24
N MET A 110 9.96 -4.03 -1.86
CA MET A 110 11.37 -3.64 -1.81
C MET A 110 11.90 -3.22 -3.19
N GLU A 111 11.54 -3.94 -4.24
CA GLU A 111 11.88 -3.55 -5.62
C GLU A 111 11.30 -2.17 -5.98
N ILE A 112 10.07 -1.86 -5.53
CA ILE A 112 9.48 -0.53 -5.71
C ILE A 112 10.29 0.53 -4.95
N TYR A 113 10.62 0.31 -3.68
CA TYR A 113 11.45 1.25 -2.92
C TYR A 113 12.77 1.53 -3.64
N GLU A 114 13.47 0.48 -4.10
CA GLU A 114 14.72 0.65 -4.83
C GLU A 114 14.55 1.44 -6.13
N ARG A 115 13.44 1.26 -6.87
CA ARG A 115 13.13 2.05 -8.07
C ARG A 115 12.86 3.50 -7.72
N CYS A 116 12.08 3.75 -6.67
CA CYS A 116 11.80 5.09 -6.16
C CYS A 116 13.12 5.81 -5.83
N PHE A 117 14.04 5.15 -5.12
CA PHE A 117 15.31 5.78 -4.71
C PHE A 117 16.26 6.07 -5.86
N ARG A 118 16.11 5.36 -6.99
CA ARG A 118 16.87 5.62 -8.22
C ARG A 118 16.18 6.63 -9.14
N SER A 119 14.91 6.91 -8.89
CA SER A 119 14.13 7.86 -9.67
C SER A 119 14.45 9.31 -9.29
N LYS A 120 13.99 10.27 -10.11
CA LYS A 120 14.09 11.70 -9.83
C LYS A 120 12.80 12.26 -9.23
N GLU A 121 11.75 11.45 -9.17
CA GLU A 121 10.47 11.86 -8.63
C GLU A 121 10.56 11.94 -7.10
N LYS A 122 10.05 13.04 -6.59
CA LYS A 122 10.01 13.30 -5.15
C LYS A 122 9.08 12.36 -4.41
N TYR A 123 8.01 11.93 -5.10
CA TYR A 123 7.00 11.06 -4.52
C TYR A 123 6.74 9.86 -5.44
N ALA A 124 6.25 8.78 -4.85
CA ALA A 124 5.81 7.60 -5.58
C ALA A 124 4.46 7.11 -5.03
N LEU A 125 3.49 6.92 -5.92
CA LEU A 125 2.19 6.35 -5.57
C LEU A 125 2.16 4.88 -5.98
N VAL A 126 1.97 4.00 -5.01
CA VAL A 126 2.05 2.56 -5.18
C VAL A 126 0.67 1.94 -5.11
N PHE A 127 0.41 1.00 -6.01
CA PHE A 127 -0.80 0.19 -6.03
C PHE A 127 -0.46 -1.31 -6.10
N GLU A 128 -1.24 -2.14 -5.42
CA GLU A 128 -1.30 -3.57 -5.70
C GLU A 128 -2.31 -3.86 -6.81
N ASP A 129 -2.13 -4.94 -7.55
CA ASP A 129 -2.91 -5.28 -8.75
C ASP A 129 -4.38 -5.66 -8.49
N ASN A 130 -4.77 -5.81 -7.25
CA ASN A 130 -6.16 -6.04 -6.86
C ASN A 130 -6.94 -4.74 -6.55
N VAL A 131 -6.32 -3.59 -6.68
CA VAL A 131 -7.01 -2.30 -6.65
C VAL A 131 -7.68 -2.06 -7.99
N VAL A 132 -8.90 -1.52 -7.99
CA VAL A 132 -9.61 -0.99 -9.16
C VAL A 132 -10.02 0.43 -8.82
N ILE A 133 -9.55 1.40 -9.60
CA ILE A 133 -9.85 2.82 -9.39
C ILE A 133 -11.27 3.07 -9.91
N THR A 134 -12.16 3.56 -9.06
CA THR A 134 -13.57 3.82 -9.41
C THR A 134 -13.86 5.29 -9.66
N HIS A 135 -13.03 6.19 -9.12
CA HIS A 135 -13.20 7.63 -9.27
C HIS A 135 -11.86 8.31 -9.60
N PRO A 136 -11.83 9.19 -10.61
CA PRO A 136 -10.62 9.91 -11.00
C PRO A 136 -10.15 10.93 -9.92
N GLU A 137 -11.03 11.31 -9.01
CA GLU A 137 -10.72 12.19 -7.87
C GLU A 137 -9.59 11.65 -6.97
N LEU A 138 -9.28 10.35 -7.05
CA LEU A 138 -8.17 9.74 -6.32
C LEU A 138 -6.87 10.56 -6.49
N PHE A 139 -6.54 10.91 -7.72
CA PHE A 139 -5.29 11.63 -8.00
C PHE A 139 -5.31 13.08 -7.52
N GLU A 140 -6.48 13.72 -7.52
CA GLU A 140 -6.66 15.06 -6.96
C GLU A 140 -6.51 15.02 -5.43
N GLU A 141 -7.08 14.03 -4.76
CA GLU A 141 -6.93 13.83 -3.33
C GLU A 141 -5.48 13.54 -2.94
N VAL A 142 -4.76 12.72 -3.72
CA VAL A 142 -3.32 12.50 -3.53
C VAL A 142 -2.53 13.81 -3.66
N ASN A 143 -2.85 14.65 -4.65
CA ASN A 143 -2.22 15.96 -4.81
C ASN A 143 -2.48 16.87 -3.60
N ARG A 144 -3.72 16.87 -3.06
CA ARG A 144 -4.07 17.64 -1.85
C ARG A 144 -3.26 17.15 -0.63
N VAL A 145 -3.08 15.83 -0.50
CA VAL A 145 -2.24 15.26 0.57
C VAL A 145 -0.79 15.71 0.43
N ILE A 146 -0.24 15.69 -0.79
CA ILE A 146 1.12 16.18 -1.06
C ILE A 146 1.25 17.66 -0.70
N ASP A 147 0.23 18.49 -1.06
CA ASP A 147 0.24 19.92 -0.73
C ASP A 147 0.18 20.18 0.77
N GLU A 148 -0.59 19.38 1.49
CA GLU A 148 -0.80 19.54 2.91
C GLU A 148 0.38 19.06 3.74
N LEU A 149 0.94 17.89 3.41
CA LEU A 149 2.05 17.29 4.15
C LEU A 149 3.41 17.88 3.74
N GLY A 150 3.55 18.34 2.49
CA GLY A 150 4.83 18.84 1.97
C GLY A 150 5.92 17.78 2.09
N ASP A 151 6.96 18.09 2.89
CA ASP A 151 8.08 17.18 3.17
C ASP A 151 7.97 16.49 4.53
N ASP A 152 6.83 16.61 5.20
CA ASP A 152 6.68 16.21 6.59
C ASP A 152 6.07 14.80 6.75
N PHE A 153 6.49 13.85 5.89
CA PHE A 153 6.07 12.45 5.99
C PHE A 153 7.05 11.50 5.29
N GLU A 154 6.99 10.24 5.64
CA GLU A 154 7.66 9.13 4.97
C GLU A 154 6.68 8.35 4.10
N LEU A 155 5.50 8.02 4.65
CA LEU A 155 4.46 7.26 3.98
C LEU A 155 3.08 7.86 4.27
N CYS A 156 2.16 7.79 3.30
CA CYS A 156 0.75 8.07 3.51
C CYS A 156 -0.10 6.97 2.85
N PHE A 157 -0.88 6.25 3.64
CA PHE A 157 -1.74 5.17 3.15
C PHE A 157 -3.14 5.70 2.81
N PHE A 158 -3.73 5.16 1.73
CA PHE A 158 -5.05 5.52 1.24
C PHE A 158 -6.08 4.39 1.38
N HIS A 159 -5.60 3.21 1.74
CA HIS A 159 -6.39 2.05 2.07
C HIS A 159 -5.76 1.35 3.26
N CYS A 160 -6.59 0.91 4.21
CA CYS A 160 -6.14 0.05 5.30
C CYS A 160 -7.15 -1.06 5.58
N LEU A 161 -6.68 -2.15 6.14
CA LEU A 161 -7.51 -3.19 6.75
C LEU A 161 -7.79 -2.84 8.21
N SER A 162 -6.76 -2.39 8.91
CA SER A 162 -6.86 -1.89 10.29
C SER A 162 -5.72 -0.92 10.56
N ARG A 163 -5.89 -0.07 11.56
CA ARG A 163 -4.89 0.90 11.98
C ARG A 163 -5.05 1.28 13.44
N TYR A 164 -3.96 1.80 14.01
CA TYR A 164 -3.95 2.43 15.34
C TYR A 164 -3.55 3.89 15.19
N PRO A 165 -4.48 4.84 15.47
CA PRO A 165 -4.20 6.26 15.31
C PRO A 165 -3.22 6.76 16.38
N ALA A 166 -2.38 7.73 15.98
CA ALA A 166 -1.52 8.50 16.89
C ALA A 166 -2.10 9.89 17.17
N SER A 167 -2.96 10.38 16.30
CA SER A 167 -3.65 11.67 16.44
C SER A 167 -5.12 11.55 16.01
N GLU A 168 -5.91 12.54 16.35
CA GLU A 168 -7.22 12.73 15.73
C GLU A 168 -7.07 13.10 14.26
N LYS A 169 -8.09 12.82 13.47
CA LYS A 169 -8.18 13.28 12.08
C LYS A 169 -8.24 14.80 12.05
N ASN A 170 -7.43 15.38 11.21
CA ASN A 170 -7.54 16.81 10.95
C ASN A 170 -8.75 17.13 10.04
N LYS A 171 -8.95 18.42 9.70
CA LYS A 171 -10.08 18.87 8.88
C LYS A 171 -10.11 18.28 7.46
N SER A 172 -8.96 17.87 6.91
CA SER A 172 -8.85 17.22 5.59
C SER A 172 -9.04 15.70 5.67
N GLY A 173 -9.16 15.14 6.88
CA GLY A 173 -9.28 13.70 7.11
C GLY A 173 -7.94 12.96 7.20
N LEU A 174 -6.80 13.67 7.24
CA LEU A 174 -5.48 13.09 7.50
C LEU A 174 -5.34 12.73 8.99
N GLU A 175 -4.73 11.58 9.22
CA GLU A 175 -4.52 11.00 10.54
C GLU A 175 -3.08 10.46 10.63
N LEU A 176 -2.31 10.90 11.62
CA LEU A 176 -1.03 10.28 11.93
C LEU A 176 -1.31 8.93 12.59
N VAL A 177 -0.60 7.87 12.21
CA VAL A 177 -0.83 6.52 12.72
C VAL A 177 0.40 5.96 13.42
N LYS A 178 0.19 5.18 14.47
CA LYS A 178 1.22 4.38 15.15
C LYS A 178 1.45 3.06 14.43
N TRP A 179 0.40 2.55 13.80
CA TRP A 179 0.39 1.30 13.11
C TRP A 179 -0.70 1.29 12.03
N ILE A 180 -0.42 0.60 10.92
CA ILE A 180 -1.38 0.42 9.82
C ILE A 180 -1.09 -0.87 9.08
N SER A 181 -2.12 -1.62 8.72
CA SER A 181 -2.03 -2.81 7.90
C SER A 181 -2.62 -2.59 6.52
N SER A 182 -1.97 -3.07 5.53
CA SER A 182 -2.29 -3.07 4.10
C SER A 182 -1.34 -2.21 3.28
N THR A 183 -0.96 -2.73 2.13
CA THR A 183 -0.10 -2.06 1.14
C THR A 183 -0.81 -1.85 -0.20
N LYS A 184 -2.15 -1.84 -0.18
CA LYS A 184 -3.00 -1.77 -1.39
C LYS A 184 -2.81 -0.48 -2.18
N CYS A 185 -2.76 0.64 -1.48
CA CYS A 185 -2.54 1.95 -2.07
C CYS A 185 -1.87 2.88 -1.06
N TYR A 186 -0.68 3.38 -1.39
CA TYR A 186 0.07 4.29 -0.51
C TYR A 186 1.04 5.19 -1.29
N LEU A 187 1.33 6.33 -0.71
CA LEU A 187 2.27 7.34 -1.20
C LEU A 187 3.57 7.27 -0.41
N ILE A 188 4.70 7.36 -1.09
CA ILE A 188 6.05 7.38 -0.54
C ILE A 188 6.64 8.78 -0.75
N HIS A 189 7.21 9.39 0.28
CA HIS A 189 8.17 10.48 0.12
C HIS A 189 9.56 9.88 -0.09
N THR A 190 10.06 9.96 -1.31
CA THR A 190 11.21 9.17 -1.77
C THR A 190 12.48 9.45 -0.96
N GLU A 191 12.79 10.73 -0.74
CA GLU A 191 14.01 11.10 -0.01
C GLU A 191 13.93 10.75 1.47
N ASN A 192 12.80 11.02 2.13
CA ASN A 192 12.64 10.73 3.55
C ASN A 192 12.69 9.21 3.81
N MET A 193 12.06 8.43 2.94
CA MET A 193 11.99 6.97 3.09
C MET A 193 13.36 6.30 2.94
N LYS A 194 14.33 6.91 2.26
CA LYS A 194 15.71 6.39 2.16
C LYS A 194 16.35 6.16 3.53
N ASN A 195 16.03 6.99 4.51
CA ASN A 195 16.59 6.89 5.85
C ASN A 195 16.17 5.60 6.57
N TYR A 196 15.05 5.02 6.16
CA TYR A 196 14.42 3.88 6.82
C TYR A 196 14.58 2.56 6.06
N VAL A 197 15.09 2.57 4.83
CA VAL A 197 15.15 1.36 3.98
C VAL A 197 15.97 0.22 4.60
N HIS A 198 16.91 0.55 5.47
CA HIS A 198 17.74 -0.45 6.13
C HIS A 198 16.95 -1.38 7.06
N HIS A 199 15.80 -0.93 7.60
CA HIS A 199 14.92 -1.75 8.42
C HIS A 199 14.26 -2.91 7.64
N PHE A 200 14.20 -2.79 6.31
CA PHE A 200 13.60 -3.80 5.44
C PHE A 200 14.59 -4.85 4.91
N ARG A 201 15.87 -4.80 5.29
CA ARG A 201 16.88 -5.74 4.78
C ARG A 201 16.60 -7.18 5.14
N ILE A 202 15.98 -7.41 6.30
CA ILE A 202 15.58 -8.72 6.77
C ILE A 202 14.04 -8.78 6.82
N MET A 203 13.50 -9.79 6.17
CA MET A 203 12.07 -10.09 6.17
C MET A 203 11.75 -10.92 7.42
N ASP A 204 11.37 -10.26 8.47
CA ASP A 204 11.04 -10.84 9.78
C ASP A 204 9.57 -10.61 10.15
N ASN A 205 8.79 -10.10 9.21
CA ASN A 205 7.35 -9.91 9.32
C ASN A 205 6.74 -9.64 7.92
N HIS A 206 5.41 -9.46 7.83
CA HIS A 206 4.79 -8.90 6.64
C HIS A 206 5.26 -7.47 6.41
N ILE A 207 5.31 -7.04 5.15
CA ILE A 207 5.81 -5.71 4.79
C ILE A 207 4.98 -4.58 5.43
N ASP A 208 3.67 -4.74 5.52
CA ASP A 208 2.78 -3.77 6.16
C ASP A 208 3.03 -3.69 7.67
N MET A 209 3.31 -4.81 8.31
CA MET A 209 3.65 -4.85 9.74
C MET A 209 5.04 -4.23 10.03
N LYS A 210 5.97 -4.29 9.06
CA LYS A 210 7.27 -3.61 9.20
C LYS A 210 7.16 -2.11 9.25
N HIS A 211 6.11 -1.52 8.71
CA HIS A 211 5.89 -0.08 8.81
C HIS A 211 5.68 0.38 10.27
N GLU A 212 5.20 -0.51 11.16
CA GLU A 212 5.15 -0.22 12.61
C GLU A 212 6.55 0.05 13.17
N ASP A 213 7.54 -0.74 12.78
CA ASP A 213 8.93 -0.57 13.24
C ASP A 213 9.46 0.81 12.86
N LEU A 214 9.09 1.32 11.68
CA LEU A 214 9.52 2.65 11.23
C LEU A 214 8.97 3.77 12.11
N VAL A 215 7.75 3.63 12.62
CA VAL A 215 7.14 4.63 13.51
C VAL A 215 7.92 4.70 14.83
N PHE A 216 8.37 3.58 15.36
CA PHE A 216 9.21 3.55 16.57
C PHE A 216 10.56 4.22 16.35
N GLU A 217 11.06 4.22 15.11
CA GLU A 217 12.29 4.92 14.72
C GLU A 217 12.06 6.39 14.31
N GLY A 218 10.83 6.88 14.47
CA GLY A 218 10.49 8.28 14.26
C GLY A 218 9.94 8.63 12.88
N ALA A 219 9.63 7.63 12.04
CA ALA A 219 8.95 7.88 10.77
C ALA A 219 7.52 8.39 10.98
N ARG A 220 7.12 9.35 10.17
CA ARG A 220 5.75 9.90 10.18
C ARG A 220 4.94 9.21 9.10
N ILE A 221 4.05 8.36 9.55
CA ILE A 221 3.16 7.59 8.69
C ILE A 221 1.75 8.13 8.86
N TYR A 222 1.15 8.53 7.75
CA TYR A 222 -0.19 9.08 7.71
C TYR A 222 -1.17 8.12 7.05
N TYR A 223 -2.43 8.32 7.35
CA TYR A 223 -3.56 7.68 6.68
C TYR A 223 -4.60 8.73 6.28
N LYS A 224 -5.11 8.58 5.05
CA LYS A 224 -6.32 9.27 4.58
C LYS A 224 -7.23 8.27 3.89
N ASP A 225 -8.48 8.21 4.31
CA ASP A 225 -9.45 7.28 3.74
C ASP A 225 -9.86 7.70 2.31
N LEU A 226 -9.37 6.99 1.31
CA LEU A 226 -9.76 7.15 -0.09
C LEU A 226 -10.45 5.90 -0.66
N ARG A 227 -11.01 5.03 0.21
CA ARG A 227 -11.71 3.81 -0.23
C ARG A 227 -12.95 4.10 -1.08
N HIS A 228 -13.51 5.29 -1.01
CA HIS A 228 -14.58 5.72 -1.90
C HIS A 228 -14.12 5.91 -3.35
N CYS A 229 -12.81 6.08 -3.59
CA CYS A 229 -12.22 6.21 -4.92
C CYS A 229 -11.72 4.88 -5.51
N MET A 230 -11.77 3.79 -4.75
CA MET A 230 -11.25 2.49 -5.18
C MET A 230 -12.02 1.33 -4.58
N ILE A 231 -12.03 0.21 -5.27
CA ILE A 231 -12.49 -1.07 -4.75
C ILE A 231 -11.36 -2.09 -4.79
N ILE A 232 -11.43 -3.09 -3.91
CA ILE A 232 -10.49 -4.20 -3.93
C ILE A 232 -11.12 -5.38 -4.67
N ASP A 233 -10.53 -5.76 -5.80
CA ASP A 233 -10.94 -6.95 -6.55
C ASP A 233 -10.59 -8.22 -5.77
N ARG A 234 -11.63 -8.87 -5.25
CA ARG A 234 -11.55 -10.14 -4.51
C ARG A 234 -11.94 -11.35 -5.35
N SER A 235 -12.17 -11.19 -6.66
CA SER A 235 -12.59 -12.26 -7.55
C SER A 235 -11.58 -13.41 -7.63
N ASN A 236 -10.33 -13.17 -7.25
CA ASN A 236 -9.29 -14.17 -7.14
C ASN A 236 -8.81 -14.28 -5.68
N LYS A 237 -8.51 -15.50 -5.22
CA LYS A 237 -7.95 -15.73 -3.89
C LYS A 237 -6.69 -14.89 -3.66
N SER A 238 -6.52 -14.42 -2.43
CA SER A 238 -5.30 -13.73 -2.04
C SER A 238 -4.07 -14.58 -2.33
N LEU A 239 -3.06 -13.99 -2.98
CA LEU A 239 -1.79 -14.68 -3.24
C LEU A 239 -1.01 -14.96 -1.95
N ILE A 240 -1.33 -14.26 -0.87
CA ILE A 240 -0.74 -14.42 0.45
C ILE A 240 -1.55 -15.41 1.30
N GLY A 241 -2.72 -15.87 0.85
CA GLY A 241 -3.50 -16.93 1.51
C GLY A 241 -4.21 -16.54 2.81
N HIS A 242 -4.56 -15.26 2.97
CA HIS A 242 -5.27 -14.77 4.17
C HIS A 242 -6.78 -14.99 4.15
N SER A 243 -7.32 -15.71 3.16
CA SER A 243 -8.76 -15.80 2.92
C SER A 243 -9.58 -16.42 4.05
N ASP A 244 -8.94 -17.19 4.93
CA ASP A 244 -9.66 -17.98 5.93
C ASP A 244 -9.40 -17.47 7.37
N TRP A 245 -8.80 -16.31 7.51
CA TRP A 245 -8.38 -15.84 8.81
C TRP A 245 -9.28 -14.75 9.38
N ASN A 246 -9.83 -15.00 10.57
CA ASN A 246 -10.55 -14.03 11.35
C ASN A 246 -9.58 -13.28 12.29
N ASN A 247 -9.10 -12.14 11.83
CA ASN A 247 -8.16 -11.29 12.55
C ASN A 247 -8.73 -10.59 13.78
N LYS A 248 -10.06 -10.66 13.98
CA LYS A 248 -10.77 -9.84 14.96
C LYS A 248 -10.22 -9.97 16.36
N GLU A 249 -10.11 -11.20 16.84
CA GLU A 249 -9.70 -11.50 18.22
C GLU A 249 -8.25 -11.10 18.49
N PHE A 250 -7.39 -11.30 17.51
CA PHE A 250 -5.98 -10.96 17.64
C PHE A 250 -5.75 -9.44 17.68
N PHE A 251 -6.30 -8.70 16.72
CA PHE A 251 -6.12 -7.26 16.66
C PHE A 251 -6.76 -6.54 17.84
N SER A 252 -7.96 -6.96 18.26
CA SER A 252 -8.59 -6.38 19.44
C SER A 252 -7.82 -6.67 20.74
N LYS A 253 -7.10 -7.79 20.80
CA LYS A 253 -6.29 -8.14 21.97
C LYS A 253 -4.94 -7.40 22.01
N LYS A 254 -4.30 -7.23 20.85
CA LYS A 254 -3.02 -6.52 20.74
C LYS A 254 -3.18 -5.00 20.73
N TYR A 255 -4.27 -4.52 20.12
CA TYR A 255 -4.56 -3.11 19.91
C TYR A 255 -6.03 -2.83 20.24
N PRO A 256 -6.41 -2.74 21.53
CA PRO A 256 -7.81 -2.62 21.92
C PRO A 256 -8.50 -1.36 21.38
N ASP A 257 -7.73 -0.31 21.12
CA ASP A 257 -8.24 0.96 20.59
C ASP A 257 -8.07 1.10 19.06
N ALA A 258 -7.63 0.04 18.38
CA ALA A 258 -7.47 0.09 16.92
C ALA A 258 -8.82 0.13 16.22
N THR A 259 -8.98 1.04 15.28
CA THR A 259 -10.12 1.04 14.37
C THR A 259 -9.96 -0.09 13.37
N THR A 260 -10.89 -1.05 13.38
CA THR A 260 -10.92 -2.15 12.40
C THR A 260 -12.05 -1.89 11.42
N ASP A 261 -11.71 -1.38 10.25
CA ASP A 261 -12.67 -1.09 9.19
C ASP A 261 -13.20 -2.36 8.48
N VAL A 262 -12.60 -3.51 8.80
CA VAL A 262 -12.87 -4.80 8.19
C VAL A 262 -14.06 -5.52 8.83
N LEU A 263 -14.37 -5.17 10.07
CA LEU A 263 -15.27 -5.96 10.91
C LEU A 263 -16.73 -5.61 10.74
N GLU A 264 -17.04 -4.44 10.20
CA GLU A 264 -18.42 -3.97 10.06
C GLU A 264 -19.09 -4.42 8.75
N LYS A 265 -18.34 -4.92 7.77
CA LYS A 265 -18.87 -5.22 6.42
C LYS A 265 -18.85 -6.69 6.00
N GLY A 266 -18.64 -7.62 6.93
CA GLY A 266 -18.69 -9.06 6.67
C GLY A 266 -17.82 -9.49 5.48
N TYR A 267 -16.76 -10.24 5.70
CA TYR A 267 -16.03 -10.94 4.64
C TYR A 267 -16.75 -12.22 4.29
#